data_74fb596e994ebe2f3d54476e6899b36b
#
_entry.id   74fb596e994ebe2f3d54476e6899b36b
#
_cell.length_a   1.000
_cell.length_b   1.000
_cell.length_c   1.000
_cell.angle_alpha   90.00
_cell.angle_beta   90.00
_cell.angle_gamma   90.00
#
_symmetry.space_group_name_H-M   'P 1'
#
loop_
_entity.id
_entity.type
_entity.pdbx_description
1 polymer ?
#
loop_
_entity_poly.entity_id
_entity_poly.type
_entity_poly.pdbx_seq_one_letter_code
_entity_poly.pdbx_strand_id
1 'polypeptide(L)'
;VSSKVVSKALGLREASPASPEGARRHREQVVARATVRVVAERRTPRGTTRVVEAVAGPVMAAAGVDASNTGPDGGVLLLPEDPDAAAADLHARLVGLRPGTRVGVILTDTAGRAWRAGQVDLALGAHGLHVVDDLRGGTDVDGRPLAVTERALADELAAAADLVKGKLGGVAAALVRGLPEAVAPAGTTPGARSLVRTGPSDWFAVGHHEAVRAALGAPPGSVAAEEVGLAPVGPEPVEERGARAVRLAVLGHPGAGVTGSAGTGYAVHAPDPVTAGRVAARLEVALAGEDVGAAVHVAEHPGTGAPSQADRAPGSRPPLG
;
A
#
# COMPACT_ATOMS: atom_id res chain seq x y z
N VAL A 1 18.98 -8.46 14.32
CA VAL A 1 19.42 -7.12 14.77
C VAL A 1 18.39 -6.10 14.34
N SER A 2 18.00 -5.18 15.23
CA SER A 2 17.05 -4.10 14.90
C SER A 2 17.61 -3.15 13.85
N SER A 3 16.83 -2.86 12.80
CA SER A 3 17.14 -1.85 11.77
C SER A 3 17.48 -0.49 12.36
N LYS A 4 16.79 -0.06 13.42
CA LYS A 4 17.02 1.24 14.10
C LYS A 4 18.42 1.42 14.62
N VAL A 5 19.03 0.36 15.16
CA VAL A 5 20.42 0.43 15.65
C VAL A 5 21.38 0.56 14.49
N VAL A 6 21.15 -0.19 13.41
CA VAL A 6 21.95 -0.11 12.19
C VAL A 6 21.79 1.26 11.54
N SER A 7 20.57 1.76 11.40
CA SER A 7 20.30 3.10 10.85
C SER A 7 21.02 4.20 11.63
N LYS A 8 21.04 4.12 12.96
CA LYS A 8 21.79 5.06 13.79
C LYS A 8 23.31 4.96 13.55
N ALA A 9 23.83 3.74 13.49
CA ALA A 9 25.25 3.49 13.24
C ALA A 9 25.72 3.97 11.86
N LEU A 10 24.83 3.93 10.87
CA LEU A 10 25.04 4.43 9.52
C LEU A 10 24.77 5.93 9.36
N GLY A 11 24.35 6.63 10.41
CA GLY A 11 24.00 8.05 10.33
C GLY A 11 22.71 8.37 9.59
N LEU A 12 21.81 7.40 9.42
CA LEU A 12 20.55 7.54 8.72
C LEU A 12 19.45 8.17 9.61
N ARG A 13 19.82 9.16 10.38
CA ARG A 13 18.94 9.96 11.23
C ARG A 13 18.85 11.36 10.68
N GLU A 14 17.63 11.84 10.48
CA GLU A 14 17.37 13.24 10.14
C GLU A 14 16.71 13.96 11.34
N ALA A 15 17.23 15.16 11.66
CA ALA A 15 16.63 16.00 12.68
C ALA A 15 15.29 16.55 12.22
N SER A 16 14.30 16.58 13.09
CA SER A 16 13.00 17.17 12.80
C SER A 16 12.93 18.62 13.28
N PRO A 17 12.19 19.50 12.59
CA PRO A 17 11.86 20.82 13.09
C PRO A 17 11.20 20.76 14.47
N ALA A 18 11.42 21.79 15.30
CA ALA A 18 10.90 21.83 16.66
C ALA A 18 9.36 21.93 16.72
N SER A 19 8.71 22.53 15.72
CA SER A 19 7.26 22.64 15.71
C SER A 19 6.61 21.31 15.32
N PRO A 20 5.51 20.90 15.96
CA PRO A 20 4.80 19.66 15.62
C PRO A 20 4.37 19.59 14.16
N GLU A 21 3.92 20.70 13.58
CA GLU A 21 3.54 20.78 12.17
C GLU A 21 4.75 20.65 11.24
N GLY A 22 5.85 21.32 11.59
CA GLY A 22 7.12 21.20 10.86
C GLY A 22 7.66 19.77 10.89
N ALA A 23 7.64 19.12 12.06
CA ALA A 23 8.07 17.74 12.21
C ALA A 23 7.21 16.77 11.38
N ARG A 24 5.88 17.01 11.34
CA ARG A 24 4.98 16.22 10.49
C ARG A 24 5.30 16.39 9.00
N ARG A 25 5.39 17.64 8.52
CA ARG A 25 5.75 17.91 7.10
C ARG A 25 7.11 17.33 6.73
N HIS A 26 8.09 17.48 7.61
CA HIS A 26 9.41 16.88 7.40
C HIS A 26 9.32 15.36 7.26
N ARG A 27 8.60 14.68 8.17
CA ARG A 27 8.40 13.24 8.09
C ARG A 27 7.70 12.82 6.80
N GLU A 28 6.68 13.54 6.34
CA GLU A 28 5.98 13.29 5.07
C GLU A 28 6.94 13.41 3.88
N GLN A 29 7.83 14.40 3.87
CA GLN A 29 8.86 14.57 2.84
C GLN A 29 9.89 13.42 2.86
N VAL A 30 10.30 12.99 4.05
CA VAL A 30 11.24 11.85 4.20
C VAL A 30 10.57 10.56 3.69
N VAL A 31 9.33 10.30 4.06
CA VAL A 31 8.56 9.15 3.55
C VAL A 31 8.42 9.21 2.03
N ALA A 32 8.13 10.39 1.46
CA ALA A 32 8.01 10.53 0.00
C ALA A 32 9.32 10.18 -0.73
N ARG A 33 10.48 10.62 -0.20
CA ARG A 33 11.79 10.27 -0.78
C ARG A 33 12.13 8.78 -0.64
N ALA A 34 11.67 8.13 0.43
CA ALA A 34 11.89 6.71 0.68
C ALA A 34 10.85 5.80 -0.01
N THR A 35 9.94 6.37 -0.83
CA THR A 35 8.84 5.66 -1.49
C THR A 35 9.15 5.46 -2.97
N VAL A 36 9.04 4.22 -3.44
CA VAL A 36 9.04 3.88 -4.88
C VAL A 36 7.64 4.09 -5.46
N ARG A 37 6.61 3.53 -4.81
CA ARG A 37 5.20 3.71 -5.21
C ARG A 37 4.28 3.61 -4.00
N VAL A 38 3.11 4.23 -4.09
CA VAL A 38 2.05 4.11 -3.10
C VAL A 38 1.18 2.90 -3.45
N VAL A 39 0.94 2.04 -2.46
CA VAL A 39 0.11 0.83 -2.58
C VAL A 39 -1.31 1.11 -2.06
N ALA A 40 -1.41 1.74 -0.90
CA ALA A 40 -2.68 2.13 -0.30
C ALA A 40 -2.50 3.39 0.56
N GLU A 41 -3.56 4.18 0.66
CA GLU A 41 -3.55 5.41 1.46
C GLU A 41 -4.89 5.65 2.16
N ARG A 42 -4.82 6.13 3.39
CA ARG A 42 -6.00 6.40 4.23
C ARG A 42 -5.81 7.70 5.00
N ARG A 43 -6.92 8.41 5.17
CA ARG A 43 -6.96 9.60 6.04
C ARG A 43 -7.02 9.17 7.50
N THR A 44 -6.24 9.84 8.34
CA THR A 44 -6.26 9.71 9.79
C THR A 44 -6.46 11.09 10.44
N PRO A 45 -6.82 11.16 11.72
CA PRO A 45 -6.88 12.47 12.43
C PRO A 45 -5.56 13.23 12.43
N ARG A 46 -4.43 12.56 12.18
CA ARG A 46 -3.08 13.16 12.18
C ARG A 46 -2.52 13.42 10.78
N GLY A 47 -3.30 13.24 9.73
CA GLY A 47 -2.87 13.38 8.33
C GLY A 47 -3.13 12.10 7.53
N THR A 48 -2.35 11.87 6.48
CA THR A 48 -2.47 10.68 5.64
C THR A 48 -1.48 9.59 6.08
N THR A 49 -1.96 8.36 6.21
CA THR A 49 -1.10 7.18 6.33
C THR A 49 -1.04 6.46 4.98
N ARG A 50 0.15 5.96 4.62
CA ARG A 50 0.40 5.27 3.36
C ARG A 50 1.10 3.94 3.62
N VAL A 51 0.66 2.90 2.92
CA VAL A 51 1.43 1.68 2.69
C VAL A 51 2.13 1.87 1.35
N VAL A 52 3.41 1.71 1.32
CA VAL A 52 4.24 2.00 0.15
C VAL A 52 5.26 0.90 -0.08
N GLU A 53 5.68 0.72 -1.32
CA GLU A 53 6.91 0.03 -1.64
C GLU A 53 8.07 0.97 -1.31
N ALA A 54 8.89 0.57 -0.35
CA ALA A 54 10.02 1.36 0.10
C ALA A 54 11.24 1.18 -0.80
N VAL A 55 12.09 2.20 -0.91
CA VAL A 55 13.41 2.10 -1.59
C VAL A 55 14.24 0.95 -0.99
N ALA A 56 14.15 0.73 0.32
CA ALA A 56 14.76 -0.40 1.01
C ALA A 56 14.25 -1.79 0.57
N GLY A 57 13.14 -1.86 -0.19
CA GLY A 57 12.55 -3.07 -0.79
C GLY A 57 11.17 -3.45 -0.25
N PRO A 58 10.89 -3.52 1.05
CA PRO A 58 9.63 -4.06 1.55
C PRO A 58 8.43 -3.14 1.26
N VAL A 59 7.24 -3.75 1.14
CA VAL A 59 5.96 -3.03 1.12
C VAL A 59 5.49 -2.88 2.55
N MET A 60 5.49 -1.64 3.06
CA MET A 60 5.19 -1.37 4.46
C MET A 60 4.67 0.04 4.71
N ALA A 61 4.16 0.29 5.91
CA ALA A 61 3.67 1.60 6.31
C ALA A 61 4.80 2.63 6.35
N ALA A 62 4.56 3.80 5.76
CA ALA A 62 5.44 4.97 5.79
C ALA A 62 6.90 4.66 5.39
N ALA A 63 7.13 3.73 4.46
CA ALA A 63 8.47 3.30 4.00
C ALA A 63 9.42 2.86 5.13
N GLY A 64 8.91 2.44 6.28
CA GLY A 64 9.71 2.11 7.46
C GLY A 64 10.33 3.32 8.17
N VAL A 65 9.97 4.54 7.79
CA VAL A 65 10.45 5.77 8.47
C VAL A 65 9.84 5.85 9.87
N ASP A 66 10.68 5.74 10.88
CA ASP A 66 10.26 5.71 12.28
C ASP A 66 10.68 6.99 13.03
N ALA A 67 9.79 7.47 13.88
CA ALA A 67 10.03 8.59 14.79
C ALA A 67 10.15 8.13 16.25
N SER A 68 10.09 6.81 16.51
CA SER A 68 10.22 6.26 17.87
C SER A 68 11.65 5.79 18.15
N ASN A 69 12.07 5.89 19.42
CA ASN A 69 13.41 5.48 19.85
C ASN A 69 14.56 6.12 19.04
N THR A 70 14.36 7.37 18.58
CA THR A 70 15.35 8.10 17.77
C THR A 70 16.48 8.69 18.61
N GLY A 71 16.34 8.72 19.92
CA GLY A 71 17.27 9.35 20.86
C GLY A 71 16.71 10.66 21.45
N PRO A 72 17.47 11.32 22.36
CA PRO A 72 16.97 12.48 23.11
C PRO A 72 16.63 13.68 22.22
N ASP A 73 17.34 13.84 21.11
CA ASP A 73 17.11 14.98 20.19
C ASP A 73 15.96 14.74 19.20
N GLY A 74 15.24 13.62 19.32
CA GLY A 74 14.13 13.28 18.41
C GLY A 74 14.58 13.05 16.95
N GLY A 75 13.72 13.37 15.99
CA GLY A 75 13.97 13.19 14.57
C GLY A 75 13.33 11.93 13.97
N VAL A 76 13.74 11.58 12.78
CA VAL A 76 13.29 10.37 12.08
C VAL A 76 14.49 9.49 11.71
N LEU A 77 14.26 8.18 11.70
CA LEU A 77 15.21 7.16 11.23
C LEU A 77 14.71 6.60 9.91
N LEU A 78 15.60 6.52 8.93
CA LEU A 78 15.38 5.86 7.65
C LEU A 78 15.94 4.44 7.70
N LEU A 79 15.38 3.54 6.90
CA LEU A 79 15.98 2.24 6.65
C LEU A 79 17.24 2.40 5.77
N PRO A 80 18.23 1.51 5.86
CA PRO A 80 19.28 1.41 4.86
C PRO A 80 18.67 1.18 3.47
N GLU A 81 19.17 1.83 2.43
CA GLU A 81 18.67 1.65 1.06
C GLU A 81 18.90 0.21 0.56
N ASP A 82 20.02 -0.40 0.99
CA ASP A 82 20.31 -1.81 0.78
C ASP A 82 20.50 -2.52 2.13
N PRO A 83 19.42 -3.10 2.69
CA PRO A 83 19.49 -3.81 3.95
C PRO A 83 20.32 -5.09 3.90
N ASP A 84 20.41 -5.76 2.74
CA ASP A 84 21.24 -6.96 2.58
C ASP A 84 22.73 -6.60 2.62
N ALA A 85 23.15 -5.51 1.97
CA ALA A 85 24.52 -5.00 2.06
C ALA A 85 24.84 -4.59 3.51
N ALA A 86 23.93 -3.92 4.21
CA ALA A 86 24.14 -3.56 5.62
C ALA A 86 24.25 -4.81 6.54
N ALA A 87 23.52 -5.88 6.23
CA ALA A 87 23.64 -7.16 6.91
C ALA A 87 25.00 -7.83 6.62
N ALA A 88 25.49 -7.74 5.37
CA ALA A 88 26.78 -8.26 4.97
C ALA A 88 27.95 -7.54 5.68
N ASP A 89 27.87 -6.21 5.78
CA ASP A 89 28.88 -5.43 6.50
C ASP A 89 28.92 -5.79 7.99
N LEU A 90 27.76 -5.96 8.62
CA LEU A 90 27.68 -6.38 10.01
C LEU A 90 28.20 -7.81 10.19
N HIS A 91 27.87 -8.73 9.28
CA HIS A 91 28.39 -10.08 9.26
C HIS A 91 29.92 -10.09 9.17
N ALA A 92 30.50 -9.34 8.23
CA ALA A 92 31.96 -9.27 8.08
C ALA A 92 32.66 -8.77 9.34
N ARG A 93 32.09 -7.76 10.02
CA ARG A 93 32.61 -7.26 11.31
C ARG A 93 32.55 -8.30 12.41
N LEU A 94 31.43 -9.05 12.52
CA LEU A 94 31.28 -10.10 13.54
C LEU A 94 32.28 -11.24 13.31
N VAL A 95 32.46 -11.69 12.07
CA VAL A 95 33.45 -12.73 11.72
C VAL A 95 34.88 -12.23 11.95
N GLY A 96 35.15 -10.95 11.65
CA GLY A 96 36.46 -10.32 11.92
C GLY A 96 36.79 -10.26 13.41
N LEU A 97 35.81 -10.02 14.29
CA LEU A 97 35.99 -10.03 15.75
C LEU A 97 36.26 -11.45 16.29
N ARG A 98 35.72 -12.48 15.62
CA ARG A 98 35.89 -13.88 16.06
C ARG A 98 36.03 -14.79 14.83
N PRO A 99 37.23 -14.95 14.30
CA PRO A 99 37.52 -15.81 13.16
C PRO A 99 37.03 -17.25 13.36
N GLY A 100 36.52 -17.87 12.29
CA GLY A 100 35.98 -19.22 12.34
C GLY A 100 34.53 -19.31 12.86
N THR A 101 33.90 -18.20 13.23
CA THR A 101 32.49 -18.20 13.63
C THR A 101 31.60 -18.41 12.40
N ARG A 102 30.69 -19.40 12.50
CA ARG A 102 29.60 -19.61 11.54
C ARG A 102 28.35 -18.89 12.09
N VAL A 103 27.94 -17.83 11.45
CA VAL A 103 26.82 -16.99 11.86
C VAL A 103 26.09 -16.43 10.64
N GLY A 104 24.78 -16.36 10.70
CA GLY A 104 23.98 -15.53 9.82
C GLY A 104 23.59 -14.23 10.51
N VAL A 105 23.36 -13.17 9.74
CA VAL A 105 22.88 -11.88 10.24
C VAL A 105 21.57 -11.55 9.57
N ILE A 106 20.56 -11.18 10.36
CA ILE A 106 19.27 -10.69 9.89
C ILE A 106 19.06 -9.29 10.46
N LEU A 107 18.83 -8.31 9.61
CA LEU A 107 18.29 -7.01 9.99
C LEU A 107 16.76 -7.09 9.99
N THR A 108 16.13 -6.63 11.06
CA THR A 108 14.68 -6.76 11.24
C THR A 108 14.01 -5.42 11.49
N ASP A 109 12.78 -5.28 11.05
CA ASP A 109 11.90 -4.19 11.45
C ASP A 109 10.48 -4.69 11.67
N THR A 110 9.73 -3.94 12.49
CA THR A 110 8.37 -4.30 12.86
C THR A 110 7.38 -3.79 11.81
N ALA A 111 6.60 -4.68 11.21
CA ALA A 111 5.60 -4.32 10.21
C ALA A 111 4.23 -4.95 10.47
N GLY A 112 3.17 -4.29 9.99
CA GLY A 112 1.83 -4.86 9.87
C GLY A 112 1.77 -5.87 8.73
N ARG A 113 0.76 -6.74 8.79
CA ARG A 113 0.50 -7.76 7.76
C ARG A 113 -0.92 -7.62 7.25
N ALA A 114 -1.13 -7.84 5.96
CA ALA A 114 -2.46 -7.92 5.39
C ALA A 114 -3.30 -8.99 6.12
N TRP A 115 -4.59 -8.73 6.33
CA TRP A 115 -5.59 -9.59 6.98
C TRP A 115 -5.30 -10.01 8.43
N ARG A 116 -4.31 -9.45 9.08
CA ARG A 116 -4.00 -9.79 10.47
C ARG A 116 -3.78 -8.53 11.30
N ALA A 117 -4.45 -8.45 12.43
CA ALA A 117 -4.16 -7.44 13.45
C ALA A 117 -2.79 -7.68 14.11
N GLY A 118 -2.20 -6.61 14.63
CA GLY A 118 -0.88 -6.64 15.27
C GLY A 118 0.25 -6.53 14.25
N GLN A 119 1.46 -6.41 14.80
CA GLN A 119 2.70 -6.29 14.05
C GLN A 119 3.64 -7.42 14.45
N VAL A 120 4.57 -7.78 13.58
CA VAL A 120 5.68 -8.69 13.86
C VAL A 120 6.95 -8.12 13.24
N ASP A 121 8.11 -8.53 13.74
CA ASP A 121 9.34 -8.30 13.00
C ASP A 121 9.39 -9.18 11.77
N LEU A 122 9.86 -8.60 10.66
CA LEU A 122 10.20 -9.30 9.43
C LEU A 122 11.66 -9.01 9.07
N ALA A 123 12.24 -9.86 8.23
CA ALA A 123 13.59 -9.71 7.73
C ALA A 123 13.62 -8.64 6.63
N LEU A 124 14.36 -7.56 6.86
CA LEU A 124 14.62 -6.53 5.87
C LEU A 124 15.85 -6.85 5.03
N GLY A 125 16.90 -7.32 5.68
CA GLY A 125 18.15 -7.72 5.06
C GLY A 125 18.74 -8.93 5.76
N ALA A 126 19.44 -9.77 5.00
CA ALA A 126 20.04 -10.99 5.52
C ALA A 126 21.37 -11.32 4.82
N HIS A 127 22.31 -11.92 5.57
CA HIS A 127 23.56 -12.40 5.02
C HIS A 127 24.08 -13.61 5.80
N GLY A 128 24.66 -14.60 5.07
CA GLY A 128 25.24 -15.79 5.65
C GLY A 128 24.24 -16.82 6.17
N LEU A 129 23.00 -16.81 5.64
CA LEU A 129 21.97 -17.77 5.96
C LEU A 129 21.02 -18.00 4.79
N HIS A 130 20.29 -19.11 4.83
CA HIS A 130 19.16 -19.37 3.95
C HIS A 130 17.96 -18.53 4.40
N VAL A 131 17.42 -17.68 3.51
CA VAL A 131 16.25 -16.84 3.82
C VAL A 131 14.94 -17.57 3.61
N VAL A 132 14.95 -18.59 2.72
CA VAL A 132 13.85 -19.50 2.44
C VAL A 132 14.33 -20.93 2.74
N ASP A 133 13.46 -21.72 3.34
CA ASP A 133 13.59 -23.16 3.42
C ASP A 133 12.62 -23.77 2.38
N ASP A 134 13.18 -24.22 1.26
CA ASP A 134 12.43 -24.79 0.16
C ASP A 134 12.23 -26.29 0.38
N LEU A 135 11.01 -26.66 0.75
CA LEU A 135 10.62 -28.04 1.00
C LEU A 135 10.00 -28.73 -0.22
N ARG A 136 9.93 -28.04 -1.37
CA ARG A 136 9.39 -28.62 -2.61
C ARG A 136 10.26 -29.78 -3.10
N GLY A 137 9.60 -30.83 -3.58
CA GLY A 137 10.27 -32.08 -3.95
C GLY A 137 10.56 -33.04 -2.79
N GLY A 138 10.36 -32.60 -1.55
CA GLY A 138 10.32 -33.48 -0.39
C GLY A 138 8.98 -34.19 -0.25
N THR A 139 8.83 -34.99 0.84
CA THR A 139 7.59 -35.69 1.18
C THR A 139 7.15 -35.32 2.59
N ASP A 140 5.84 -35.30 2.83
CA ASP A 140 5.28 -35.17 4.17
C ASP A 140 5.45 -36.49 4.97
N VAL A 141 4.98 -36.51 6.22
CA VAL A 141 5.07 -37.67 7.12
C VAL A 141 4.29 -38.88 6.63
N ASP A 142 3.33 -38.69 5.72
CA ASP A 142 2.52 -39.74 5.09
C ASP A 142 3.09 -40.19 3.74
N GLY A 143 4.25 -39.65 3.33
CA GLY A 143 4.92 -39.97 2.06
C GLY A 143 4.35 -39.23 0.84
N ARG A 144 3.52 -38.17 1.04
CA ARG A 144 2.95 -37.38 -0.08
C ARG A 144 3.92 -36.28 -0.51
N PRO A 145 4.07 -36.05 -1.84
CA PRO A 145 4.97 -35.01 -2.35
C PRO A 145 4.57 -33.60 -1.88
N LEU A 146 5.53 -32.81 -1.41
CA LEU A 146 5.38 -31.38 -1.13
C LEU A 146 5.65 -30.62 -2.43
N ALA A 147 4.61 -30.01 -3.01
CA ALA A 147 4.69 -29.35 -4.32
C ALA A 147 4.89 -27.82 -4.22
N VAL A 148 4.47 -27.20 -3.11
CA VAL A 148 4.38 -25.73 -3.01
C VAL A 148 4.94 -25.16 -1.70
N THR A 149 5.47 -26.00 -0.81
CA THR A 149 5.86 -25.57 0.53
C THR A 149 7.23 -24.91 0.52
N GLU A 150 7.23 -23.61 0.73
CA GLU A 150 8.41 -22.78 1.00
C GLU A 150 8.16 -22.02 2.31
N ARG A 151 9.10 -22.09 3.26
CA ARG A 151 9.02 -21.34 4.52
C ARG A 151 9.90 -20.10 4.43
N ALA A 152 9.37 -18.94 4.81
CA ALA A 152 10.16 -17.71 4.93
C ALA A 152 10.99 -17.77 6.23
N LEU A 153 12.05 -18.56 6.20
CA LEU A 153 12.87 -18.88 7.38
C LEU A 153 13.43 -17.62 8.06
N ALA A 154 13.87 -16.65 7.29
CA ALA A 154 14.39 -15.40 7.83
C ALA A 154 13.31 -14.59 8.57
N ASP A 155 12.05 -14.57 8.08
CA ASP A 155 10.94 -13.92 8.77
C ASP A 155 10.54 -14.65 10.05
N GLU A 156 10.53 -15.99 10.04
CA GLU A 156 10.28 -16.77 11.26
C GLU A 156 11.33 -16.48 12.34
N LEU A 157 12.61 -16.43 11.95
CA LEU A 157 13.71 -16.10 12.86
C LEU A 157 13.63 -14.65 13.36
N ALA A 158 13.23 -13.71 12.49
CA ALA A 158 13.01 -12.31 12.86
C ALA A 158 11.91 -12.17 13.90
N ALA A 159 10.76 -12.80 13.67
CA ALA A 159 9.62 -12.80 14.60
C ALA A 159 9.95 -13.49 15.92
N ALA A 160 10.63 -14.63 15.89
CA ALA A 160 11.08 -15.32 17.11
C ALA A 160 12.05 -14.47 17.94
N ALA A 161 12.99 -13.79 17.28
CA ALA A 161 13.93 -12.89 17.93
C ALA A 161 13.24 -11.68 18.57
N ASP A 162 12.13 -11.18 18.00
CA ASP A 162 11.39 -10.04 18.54
C ASP A 162 10.71 -10.35 19.87
N LEU A 163 10.31 -11.60 20.11
CA LEU A 163 9.80 -12.04 21.42
C LEU A 163 10.79 -11.77 22.57
N VAL A 164 12.09 -11.80 22.28
CA VAL A 164 13.16 -11.54 23.26
C VAL A 164 13.58 -10.07 23.24
N LYS A 165 13.70 -9.46 22.07
CA LYS A 165 14.09 -8.04 21.94
C LYS A 165 13.04 -7.12 22.54
N GLY A 166 11.79 -7.36 22.18
CA GLY A 166 10.67 -6.52 22.56
C GLY A 166 10.82 -5.06 22.14
N LYS A 167 9.84 -4.24 22.51
CA LYS A 167 9.80 -2.80 22.11
C LYS A 167 10.37 -1.86 23.18
N LEU A 168 10.28 -2.23 24.46
CA LEU A 168 10.50 -1.33 25.59
C LEU A 168 11.86 -1.55 26.27
N GLY A 169 12.47 -2.73 26.11
CA GLY A 169 13.68 -3.12 26.83
C GLY A 169 15.00 -2.56 26.27
N GLY A 170 14.97 -1.89 25.13
CA GLY A 170 16.19 -1.37 24.48
C GLY A 170 17.13 -2.47 23.95
N VAL A 171 16.67 -3.71 23.85
CA VAL A 171 17.48 -4.84 23.36
C VAL A 171 17.63 -4.74 21.83
N ALA A 172 18.83 -4.47 21.37
CA ALA A 172 19.12 -4.20 19.96
C ALA A 172 19.22 -5.47 19.10
N ALA A 173 19.59 -6.61 19.70
CA ALA A 173 19.82 -7.85 18.99
C ALA A 173 19.50 -9.06 19.87
N ALA A 174 19.08 -10.15 19.24
CA ALA A 174 18.96 -11.46 19.86
C ALA A 174 19.80 -12.48 19.10
N LEU A 175 20.31 -13.49 19.79
CA LEU A 175 21.05 -14.61 19.21
C LEU A 175 20.15 -15.85 19.21
N VAL A 176 19.90 -16.40 18.03
CA VAL A 176 19.20 -17.67 17.85
C VAL A 176 20.25 -18.78 17.66
N ARG A 177 20.07 -19.90 18.34
CA ARG A 177 20.96 -21.07 18.29
C ARG A 177 20.15 -22.35 18.05
N GLY A 178 20.80 -23.41 17.59
CA GLY A 178 20.19 -24.74 17.44
C GLY A 178 19.67 -24.98 16.00
N LEU A 179 19.98 -24.11 15.04
CA LEU A 179 19.58 -24.23 13.64
C LEU A 179 20.82 -24.14 12.73
N PRO A 180 21.75 -25.11 12.81
CA PRO A 180 23.00 -25.04 12.03
C PRO A 180 22.77 -25.10 10.52
N GLU A 181 21.66 -25.72 10.07
CA GLU A 181 21.21 -25.80 8.68
C GLU A 181 20.74 -24.46 8.11
N ALA A 182 20.32 -23.54 8.97
CA ALA A 182 19.93 -22.19 8.53
C ALA A 182 21.13 -21.35 8.09
N VAL A 183 22.35 -21.67 8.58
CA VAL A 183 23.56 -20.89 8.29
C VAL A 183 24.20 -21.38 6.99
N ALA A 184 24.34 -20.49 6.02
CA ALA A 184 24.98 -20.74 4.75
C ALA A 184 26.35 -20.02 4.67
N PRO A 185 27.26 -20.44 3.78
CA PRO A 185 28.47 -19.67 3.49
C PRO A 185 28.12 -18.26 3.00
N ALA A 186 28.90 -17.27 3.44
CA ALA A 186 28.68 -15.88 3.04
C ALA A 186 28.68 -15.70 1.52
N GLY A 187 27.70 -14.97 1.00
CA GLY A 187 27.58 -14.67 -0.42
C GLY A 187 27.08 -15.84 -1.30
N THR A 188 26.67 -16.97 -0.72
CA THR A 188 26.18 -18.13 -1.49
C THR A 188 24.65 -18.18 -1.59
N THR A 189 23.93 -17.35 -0.84
CA THR A 189 22.47 -17.30 -0.78
C THR A 189 21.96 -15.89 -1.09
N PRO A 190 20.75 -15.75 -1.64
CA PRO A 190 20.11 -14.45 -1.76
C PRO A 190 19.86 -13.84 -0.39
N GLY A 191 19.76 -12.51 -0.30
CA GLY A 191 19.38 -11.78 0.89
C GLY A 191 17.87 -11.73 1.11
N ALA A 192 17.44 -11.06 2.20
CA ALA A 192 16.03 -10.99 2.57
C ALA A 192 15.18 -10.18 1.57
N ARG A 193 15.79 -9.31 0.77
CA ARG A 193 15.05 -8.62 -0.32
C ARG A 193 14.41 -9.59 -1.32
N SER A 194 14.93 -10.82 -1.45
CA SER A 194 14.32 -11.85 -2.29
C SER A 194 12.97 -12.37 -1.78
N LEU A 195 12.64 -12.12 -0.52
CA LEU A 195 11.33 -12.43 0.06
C LEU A 195 10.24 -11.43 -0.37
N VAL A 196 10.64 -10.25 -0.87
CA VAL A 196 9.70 -9.22 -1.28
C VAL A 196 9.07 -9.62 -2.60
N ARG A 197 7.74 -9.74 -2.61
CA ARG A 197 6.98 -10.07 -3.81
C ARG A 197 6.41 -8.79 -4.41
N THR A 198 7.00 -8.33 -5.53
CA THR A 198 6.54 -7.20 -6.33
C THR A 198 6.50 -7.57 -7.81
N GLY A 199 5.90 -6.71 -8.65
CA GLY A 199 5.79 -6.95 -10.09
C GLY A 199 4.67 -7.93 -10.48
N PRO A 200 4.80 -8.69 -11.57
CA PRO A 200 3.70 -9.51 -12.13
C PRO A 200 3.21 -10.64 -11.22
N SER A 201 4.01 -11.07 -10.24
CA SER A 201 3.63 -12.08 -9.25
C SER A 201 2.95 -11.52 -8.01
N ASP A 202 2.83 -10.20 -7.91
CA ASP A 202 2.14 -9.52 -6.82
C ASP A 202 0.64 -9.41 -7.12
N TRP A 203 -0.15 -10.23 -6.44
CA TRP A 203 -1.62 -10.20 -6.58
C TRP A 203 -2.27 -9.04 -5.82
N PHE A 204 -1.51 -8.35 -4.99
CA PHE A 204 -1.96 -7.28 -4.11
C PHE A 204 -1.20 -5.96 -4.36
N ALA A 205 -0.82 -5.76 -5.63
CA ALA A 205 0.01 -4.63 -6.06
C ALA A 205 -0.51 -3.26 -5.61
N VAL A 206 -1.83 -3.12 -5.45
CA VAL A 206 -2.49 -1.95 -4.84
C VAL A 206 -3.65 -2.42 -3.96
N GLY A 207 -4.08 -1.57 -3.04
CA GLY A 207 -5.30 -1.80 -2.26
C GLY A 207 -6.56 -1.84 -3.16
N HIS A 208 -7.65 -2.47 -2.69
CA HIS A 208 -8.86 -2.63 -3.50
C HIS A 208 -9.51 -1.30 -3.89
N HIS A 209 -9.59 -0.32 -2.98
CA HIS A 209 -10.06 1.03 -3.31
C HIS A 209 -9.13 1.71 -4.32
N GLU A 210 -7.83 1.57 -4.13
CA GLU A 210 -6.81 2.15 -4.98
C GLU A 210 -6.82 1.55 -6.39
N ALA A 211 -7.14 0.25 -6.53
CA ALA A 211 -7.29 -0.40 -7.83
C ALA A 211 -8.44 0.20 -8.64
N VAL A 212 -9.60 0.37 -8.02
CA VAL A 212 -10.78 1.01 -8.66
C VAL A 212 -10.47 2.46 -9.02
N ARG A 213 -9.89 3.21 -8.09
CA ARG A 213 -9.53 4.63 -8.32
C ARG A 213 -8.51 4.80 -9.43
N ALA A 214 -7.48 3.96 -9.46
CA ALA A 214 -6.46 3.98 -10.52
C ALA A 214 -7.08 3.70 -11.90
N ALA A 215 -7.98 2.72 -12.00
CA ALA A 215 -8.71 2.40 -13.23
C ALA A 215 -9.60 3.58 -13.70
N LEU A 216 -10.07 4.40 -12.78
CA LEU A 216 -10.88 5.58 -13.05
C LEU A 216 -10.06 6.89 -13.12
N GLY A 217 -8.73 6.83 -13.15
CA GLY A 217 -7.86 7.97 -13.38
C GLY A 217 -7.35 8.69 -12.12
N ALA A 218 -7.54 8.10 -10.92
CA ALA A 218 -7.04 8.64 -9.66
C ALA A 218 -6.12 7.62 -8.95
N PRO A 219 -4.93 7.31 -9.50
CA PRO A 219 -4.02 6.34 -8.89
C PRO A 219 -3.52 6.83 -7.52
N PRO A 220 -3.17 5.90 -6.60
CA PRO A 220 -2.75 6.26 -5.25
C PRO A 220 -1.51 7.15 -5.26
N GLY A 221 -1.46 8.12 -4.35
CA GLY A 221 -0.39 9.12 -4.24
C GLY A 221 -0.46 10.24 -5.27
N SER A 222 -1.45 10.27 -6.16
CA SER A 222 -1.63 11.33 -7.16
C SER A 222 -2.43 12.51 -6.62
N VAL A 223 -2.29 13.67 -7.26
CA VAL A 223 -3.14 14.85 -6.99
C VAL A 223 -4.62 14.52 -7.21
N ALA A 224 -4.95 13.75 -8.25
CA ALA A 224 -6.31 13.32 -8.52
C ALA A 224 -6.90 12.47 -7.38
N ALA A 225 -6.11 11.61 -6.74
CA ALA A 225 -6.56 10.85 -5.56
C ALA A 225 -6.85 11.76 -4.37
N GLU A 226 -6.07 12.81 -4.17
CA GLU A 226 -6.30 13.81 -3.12
C GLU A 226 -7.54 14.67 -3.40
N GLU A 227 -7.77 15.10 -4.65
CA GLU A 227 -8.96 15.83 -5.09
C GLU A 227 -10.25 15.02 -4.93
N VAL A 228 -10.23 13.75 -5.29
CA VAL A 228 -11.34 12.81 -5.04
C VAL A 228 -11.59 12.65 -3.53
N GLY A 229 -10.55 12.71 -2.74
CA GLY A 229 -10.56 12.53 -1.29
C GLY A 229 -10.24 11.09 -0.88
N LEU A 230 -9.53 10.95 0.22
CA LEU A 230 -9.09 9.65 0.76
C LEU A 230 -10.10 9.10 1.75
N ALA A 231 -10.33 7.78 1.70
CA ALA A 231 -11.12 7.08 2.71
C ALA A 231 -10.43 7.17 4.09
N PRO A 232 -11.19 7.25 5.20
CA PRO A 232 -10.62 7.19 6.54
C PRO A 232 -10.17 5.77 6.90
N VAL A 233 -9.36 5.65 7.95
CA VAL A 233 -8.97 4.34 8.51
C VAL A 233 -10.16 3.62 9.16
N GLY A 234 -11.12 4.36 9.72
CA GLY A 234 -12.29 3.82 10.41
C GLY A 234 -13.56 3.81 9.56
N PRO A 235 -14.69 3.40 10.17
CA PRO A 235 -15.99 3.45 9.54
C PRO A 235 -16.34 4.87 9.08
N GLU A 236 -17.10 4.97 7.99
CA GLU A 236 -17.52 6.22 7.37
C GLU A 236 -18.97 6.12 6.93
N PRO A 237 -19.77 7.21 7.05
CA PRO A 237 -21.13 7.25 6.56
C PRO A 237 -21.22 6.92 5.06
N VAL A 238 -22.31 6.28 4.65
CA VAL A 238 -22.54 5.90 3.25
C VAL A 238 -22.61 7.12 2.33
N GLU A 239 -23.10 8.24 2.83
CA GLU A 239 -23.19 9.52 2.11
C GLU A 239 -21.80 10.06 1.73
N GLU A 240 -20.84 9.98 2.64
CA GLU A 240 -19.46 10.42 2.38
C GLU A 240 -18.76 9.52 1.35
N ARG A 241 -19.01 8.20 1.44
CA ARG A 241 -18.54 7.22 0.44
C ARG A 241 -19.15 7.50 -0.92
N GLY A 242 -20.47 7.73 -0.98
CA GLY A 242 -21.18 8.10 -2.19
C GLY A 242 -20.68 9.42 -2.80
N ALA A 243 -20.46 10.44 -1.98
CA ALA A 243 -19.93 11.72 -2.44
C ALA A 243 -18.51 11.58 -3.04
N ARG A 244 -17.68 10.72 -2.47
CA ARG A 244 -16.35 10.38 -2.99
C ARG A 244 -16.44 9.63 -4.33
N ALA A 245 -17.37 8.67 -4.45
CA ALA A 245 -17.64 7.98 -5.71
C ALA A 245 -18.09 8.94 -6.82
N VAL A 246 -18.93 9.92 -6.49
CA VAL A 246 -19.36 10.96 -7.44
C VAL A 246 -18.17 11.78 -7.93
N ARG A 247 -17.31 12.29 -7.03
CA ARG A 247 -16.11 13.04 -7.44
C ARG A 247 -15.22 12.24 -8.38
N LEU A 248 -15.04 10.93 -8.09
CA LEU A 248 -14.25 10.03 -8.93
C LEU A 248 -14.89 9.82 -10.31
N ALA A 249 -16.21 9.68 -10.37
CA ALA A 249 -16.92 9.47 -11.62
C ALA A 249 -16.82 10.65 -12.59
N VAL A 250 -16.93 11.88 -12.08
CA VAL A 250 -16.90 13.10 -12.89
C VAL A 250 -15.47 13.57 -13.20
N LEU A 251 -14.46 12.98 -12.60
CA LEU A 251 -13.06 13.32 -12.82
C LEU A 251 -12.70 13.26 -14.31
N GLY A 252 -12.19 14.36 -14.86
CA GLY A 252 -11.86 14.47 -16.29
C GLY A 252 -13.05 14.62 -17.24
N HIS A 253 -14.26 14.86 -16.72
CA HIS A 253 -15.48 15.08 -17.52
C HIS A 253 -16.09 16.46 -17.21
N PRO A 254 -15.50 17.56 -17.74
CA PRO A 254 -16.01 18.90 -17.49
C PRO A 254 -17.43 19.05 -18.00
N GLY A 255 -18.28 19.72 -17.23
CA GLY A 255 -19.69 19.92 -17.56
C GLY A 255 -20.60 18.74 -17.18
N ALA A 256 -20.05 17.59 -16.75
CA ALA A 256 -20.86 16.52 -16.17
C ALA A 256 -21.10 16.79 -14.67
N GLY A 257 -22.30 16.43 -14.23
CA GLY A 257 -22.72 16.52 -12.84
C GLY A 257 -23.54 15.31 -12.42
N VAL A 258 -23.63 15.08 -11.11
CA VAL A 258 -24.43 14.00 -10.52
C VAL A 258 -25.25 14.59 -9.40
N THR A 259 -26.54 14.25 -9.35
CA THR A 259 -27.48 14.60 -8.28
C THR A 259 -28.03 13.34 -7.64
N GLY A 260 -28.55 13.45 -6.41
CA GLY A 260 -29.07 12.29 -5.67
C GLY A 260 -28.18 11.87 -4.49
N SER A 261 -28.46 10.71 -3.94
CA SER A 261 -27.78 10.17 -2.77
C SER A 261 -27.81 8.63 -2.76
N ALA A 262 -27.10 8.01 -1.84
CA ALA A 262 -27.12 6.56 -1.67
C ALA A 262 -28.54 6.02 -1.40
N GLY A 263 -29.39 6.77 -0.67
CA GLY A 263 -30.75 6.37 -0.34
C GLY A 263 -31.76 6.58 -1.45
N THR A 264 -31.55 7.54 -2.36
CA THR A 264 -32.49 7.91 -3.45
C THR A 264 -32.06 7.45 -4.83
N GLY A 265 -30.83 6.96 -4.96
CA GLY A 265 -30.16 6.75 -6.25
C GLY A 265 -29.52 8.04 -6.81
N TYR A 266 -28.80 7.91 -7.90
CA TYR A 266 -28.05 8.99 -8.54
C TYR A 266 -28.51 9.23 -9.97
N ALA A 267 -28.65 10.48 -10.33
CA ALA A 267 -28.95 10.95 -11.69
C ALA A 267 -27.73 11.66 -12.27
N VAL A 268 -27.29 11.20 -13.42
CA VAL A 268 -26.13 11.77 -14.14
C VAL A 268 -26.61 12.76 -15.20
N HIS A 269 -26.05 13.95 -15.18
CA HIS A 269 -26.28 15.01 -16.15
C HIS A 269 -24.97 15.30 -16.89
N ALA A 270 -25.01 15.45 -18.21
CA ALA A 270 -23.84 15.82 -18.99
C ALA A 270 -24.27 16.61 -20.26
N PRO A 271 -23.32 17.30 -20.94
CA PRO A 271 -23.63 18.07 -22.15
C PRO A 271 -24.17 17.24 -23.31
N ASP A 272 -23.85 15.95 -23.37
CA ASP A 272 -24.27 15.03 -24.42
C ASP A 272 -24.53 13.62 -23.87
N PRO A 273 -25.33 12.79 -24.55
CA PRO A 273 -25.69 11.45 -24.08
C PRO A 273 -24.51 10.47 -23.95
N VAL A 274 -23.46 10.61 -24.77
CA VAL A 274 -22.29 9.73 -24.74
C VAL A 274 -21.49 9.99 -23.47
N THR A 275 -21.26 11.26 -23.16
CA THR A 275 -20.60 11.66 -21.89
C THR A 275 -21.44 11.26 -20.69
N ALA A 276 -22.76 11.43 -20.73
CA ALA A 276 -23.67 11.00 -19.66
C ALA A 276 -23.57 9.50 -19.41
N GLY A 277 -23.66 8.67 -20.45
CA GLY A 277 -23.52 7.22 -20.35
C GLY A 277 -22.15 6.79 -19.81
N ARG A 278 -21.06 7.46 -20.25
CA ARG A 278 -19.71 7.20 -19.76
C ARG A 278 -19.57 7.51 -18.27
N VAL A 279 -20.09 8.65 -17.83
CA VAL A 279 -20.04 9.04 -16.40
C VAL A 279 -20.92 8.14 -15.55
N ALA A 280 -22.10 7.71 -16.07
CA ALA A 280 -22.95 6.75 -15.38
C ALA A 280 -22.22 5.42 -15.12
N ALA A 281 -21.60 4.84 -16.15
CA ALA A 281 -20.81 3.61 -15.99
C ALA A 281 -19.63 3.78 -15.01
N ARG A 282 -18.93 4.92 -15.07
CA ARG A 282 -17.87 5.23 -14.10
C ARG A 282 -18.42 5.35 -12.68
N LEU A 283 -19.61 5.93 -12.50
CA LEU A 283 -20.24 6.08 -11.19
C LEU A 283 -20.64 4.73 -10.61
N GLU A 284 -21.20 3.82 -11.40
CA GLU A 284 -21.50 2.45 -10.96
C GLU A 284 -20.25 1.74 -10.44
N VAL A 285 -19.14 1.81 -11.17
CA VAL A 285 -17.85 1.24 -10.75
C VAL A 285 -17.31 1.92 -9.50
N ALA A 286 -17.39 3.25 -9.42
CA ALA A 286 -16.92 3.99 -8.25
C ALA A 286 -17.74 3.69 -7.00
N LEU A 287 -19.06 3.60 -7.11
CA LEU A 287 -19.98 3.22 -6.02
C LEU A 287 -19.69 1.80 -5.52
N ALA A 288 -19.50 0.85 -6.44
CA ALA A 288 -19.10 -0.51 -6.08
C ALA A 288 -17.75 -0.55 -5.34
N GLY A 289 -16.77 0.25 -5.78
CA GLY A 289 -15.48 0.37 -5.10
C GLY A 289 -15.53 1.01 -3.71
N GLU A 290 -16.60 1.74 -3.41
CA GLU A 290 -16.84 2.38 -2.10
C GLU A 290 -17.89 1.60 -1.27
N ASP A 291 -18.28 0.38 -1.68
CA ASP A 291 -19.34 -0.44 -1.06
C ASP A 291 -20.66 0.33 -0.89
N VAL A 292 -21.06 1.08 -1.90
CA VAL A 292 -22.33 1.83 -1.94
C VAL A 292 -23.27 1.18 -2.96
N GLY A 293 -24.33 0.54 -2.46
CA GLY A 293 -25.40 0.00 -3.30
C GLY A 293 -26.44 1.08 -3.60
N ALA A 294 -26.39 1.67 -4.80
CA ALA A 294 -27.38 2.65 -5.23
C ALA A 294 -27.64 2.55 -6.73
N ALA A 295 -28.87 2.83 -7.16
CA ALA A 295 -29.22 2.90 -8.57
C ALA A 295 -28.58 4.14 -9.23
N VAL A 296 -28.14 3.98 -10.48
CA VAL A 296 -27.62 5.07 -11.32
C VAL A 296 -28.47 5.15 -12.58
N HIS A 297 -28.88 6.35 -12.97
CA HIS A 297 -29.60 6.59 -14.21
C HIS A 297 -29.06 7.85 -14.88
N VAL A 298 -29.19 7.92 -16.20
CA VAL A 298 -28.92 9.13 -16.97
C VAL A 298 -30.16 9.99 -16.97
N ALA A 299 -30.04 11.25 -16.56
CA ALA A 299 -31.14 12.19 -16.62
C ALA A 299 -31.53 12.49 -18.07
N GLU A 300 -32.81 12.62 -18.33
CA GLU A 300 -33.30 12.99 -19.66
C GLU A 300 -32.73 14.36 -20.08
N HIS A 301 -32.21 14.41 -21.29
CA HIS A 301 -31.69 15.66 -21.85
C HIS A 301 -32.87 16.54 -22.24
N PRO A 302 -32.94 17.82 -21.84
CA PRO A 302 -34.08 18.70 -22.15
C PRO A 302 -34.28 18.99 -23.65
N GLY A 303 -33.59 18.29 -24.55
CA GLY A 303 -33.65 18.49 -26.01
C GLY A 303 -34.21 17.31 -26.82
N THR A 304 -34.61 16.17 -26.21
CA THR A 304 -35.14 15.02 -26.97
C THR A 304 -36.65 14.85 -26.91
N GLY A 305 -37.37 15.91 -26.58
CA GLY A 305 -38.84 15.95 -26.80
C GLY A 305 -39.12 15.84 -28.31
N ALA A 306 -39.67 14.70 -28.74
CA ALA A 306 -40.21 14.61 -30.11
C ALA A 306 -41.16 15.80 -30.37
N PRO A 307 -41.14 16.41 -31.55
CA PRO A 307 -42.05 17.51 -31.85
C PRO A 307 -43.47 17.02 -31.64
N SER A 308 -44.22 17.74 -30.79
CA SER A 308 -45.65 17.50 -30.51
C SER A 308 -46.39 17.41 -31.83
N GLN A 309 -47.22 16.37 -32.01
CA GLN A 309 -48.10 16.20 -33.16
C GLN A 309 -49.17 17.33 -33.31
N ALA A 310 -49.09 18.40 -32.52
CA ALA A 310 -50.07 19.50 -32.51
C ALA A 310 -49.91 20.53 -33.64
N ASP A 311 -48.82 20.55 -34.41
CA ASP A 311 -48.58 21.54 -35.45
C ASP A 311 -48.78 21.02 -36.88
N ARG A 312 -49.58 19.98 -37.08
CA ARG A 312 -50.11 19.67 -38.44
C ARG A 312 -51.37 20.44 -38.66
N ALA A 313 -51.26 21.62 -39.25
CA ALA A 313 -52.42 22.32 -39.82
C ALA A 313 -53.14 21.44 -40.87
N PRO A 314 -54.51 21.42 -40.92
CA PRO A 314 -55.23 20.65 -41.90
C PRO A 314 -55.02 21.22 -43.29
N GLY A 315 -54.36 20.43 -44.14
CA GLY A 315 -54.12 20.81 -45.55
C GLY A 315 -55.38 21.02 -46.32
N SER A 316 -55.48 22.17 -47.01
CA SER A 316 -56.47 22.52 -47.98
C SER A 316 -56.42 21.56 -49.19
N ARG A 317 -57.56 20.96 -49.53
CA ARG A 317 -57.75 20.21 -50.79
C ARG A 317 -57.68 21.17 -52.00
N PRO A 318 -57.06 20.78 -53.12
CA PRO A 318 -57.17 21.50 -54.37
C PRO A 318 -58.48 21.16 -55.04
N PRO A 319 -59.11 22.12 -55.86
CA PRO A 319 -60.35 21.87 -56.56
C PRO A 319 -60.10 20.99 -57.78
N LEU A 320 -61.09 20.13 -58.06
CA LEU A 320 -61.20 19.35 -59.28
C LEU A 320 -61.60 20.31 -60.45
N GLY A 321 -60.91 20.26 -61.54
CA GLY A 321 -61.21 20.76 -62.82
C GLY A 321 -60.49 19.98 -63.89
#